data_20409fa081cc8e12cedfcd8314eb4435
#
_entry.id   20409fa081cc8e12cedfcd8314eb4435
#
_cell.length_a   1.000
_cell.length_b   1.000
_cell.length_c   1.000
_cell.angle_alpha   90.00
_cell.angle_beta   90.00
_cell.angle_gamma   90.00
#
_symmetry.space_group_name_H-M   'P 1'
#
loop_
_entity.id
_entity.type
_entity.pdbx_description
1 polymer ?
#
loop_
_entity_poly.entity_id
_entity_poly.type
_entity_poly.pdbx_seq_one_letter_code
_entity_poly.pdbx_strand_id
1 'polypeptide(L)'
;STYMSQLEANVGMKLCERGRGGFSLTYKGELYYQETVKLLQEIDKFALYSAQVKGELNGILKIGILDSIVTEKHFPIDQIIGQFSQENPYIYIQLQVHSPYELQMGVLENRYDLAVGAFFLKMNGITYHPLHKEQHWLFCSDKHHLFEQRHLTENMITQEKMVRRGYWSHSELAKHGFNNSS
;
A
#
# COMPACT_ATOMS: atom_id res chain seq x y z
N SER A 1 11.64 22.51 -20.84
CA SER A 1 10.52 22.47 -21.77
C SER A 1 9.74 23.78 -21.66
N THR A 2 9.14 24.22 -22.73
CA THR A 2 8.39 25.47 -22.86
C THR A 2 7.30 25.60 -21.79
N TYR A 3 6.57 24.50 -21.50
CA TYR A 3 5.48 24.50 -20.51
C TYR A 3 5.93 24.79 -19.08
N MET A 4 7.08 24.25 -18.65
CA MET A 4 7.61 24.53 -17.31
C MET A 4 8.03 26.01 -17.16
N SER A 5 8.67 26.57 -18.18
CA SER A 5 9.04 27.99 -18.17
C SER A 5 7.83 28.91 -18.16
N GLN A 6 6.76 28.55 -18.87
CA GLN A 6 5.48 29.28 -18.83
C GLN A 6 4.82 29.18 -17.45
N LEU A 7 4.81 28.00 -16.83
CA LEU A 7 4.28 27.82 -15.49
C LEU A 7 5.06 28.69 -14.48
N GLU A 8 6.39 28.63 -14.50
CA GLU A 8 7.24 29.45 -13.62
C GLU A 8 6.99 30.95 -13.80
N ALA A 9 6.80 31.39 -15.05
CA ALA A 9 6.45 32.77 -15.33
C ALA A 9 5.07 33.17 -14.77
N ASN A 10 4.08 32.30 -14.89
CA ASN A 10 2.72 32.55 -14.40
C ASN A 10 2.65 32.59 -12.87
N VAL A 11 3.35 31.68 -12.19
CA VAL A 11 3.38 31.64 -10.72
C VAL A 11 4.39 32.60 -10.09
N GLY A 12 5.27 33.23 -10.91
CA GLY A 12 6.26 34.21 -10.46
C GLY A 12 7.39 33.63 -9.62
N MET A 13 7.64 32.31 -9.71
CA MET A 13 8.70 31.66 -8.95
C MET A 13 9.34 30.51 -9.74
N LYS A 14 10.61 30.22 -9.43
CA LYS A 14 11.35 29.12 -10.01
C LYS A 14 11.02 27.82 -9.30
N LEU A 15 10.50 26.85 -10.04
CA LEU A 15 10.05 25.55 -9.52
C LEU A 15 11.07 24.45 -9.75
N CYS A 16 11.92 24.57 -10.78
CA CYS A 16 12.86 23.54 -11.17
C CYS A 16 14.27 24.10 -11.37
N GLU A 17 15.26 23.27 -11.05
CA GLU A 17 16.66 23.48 -11.37
C GLU A 17 17.13 22.44 -12.40
N ARG A 18 17.99 22.93 -13.32
CA ARG A 18 18.65 22.09 -14.31
C ARG A 18 20.15 22.32 -14.19
N GLY A 19 20.88 21.27 -14.00
CA GLY A 19 22.32 21.33 -13.86
C GLY A 19 23.01 20.05 -14.32
N ARG A 20 24.32 19.96 -14.09
CA ARG A 20 25.13 18.77 -14.42
C ARG A 20 24.65 17.49 -13.72
N GLY A 21 23.85 17.60 -12.64
CA GLY A 21 23.24 16.50 -11.91
C GLY A 21 21.84 16.09 -12.38
N GLY A 22 21.30 16.73 -13.43
CA GLY A 22 19.97 16.40 -13.96
C GLY A 22 18.91 17.45 -13.64
N PHE A 23 17.65 17.01 -13.56
CA PHE A 23 16.48 17.81 -13.23
C PHE A 23 16.09 17.57 -11.77
N SER A 24 15.88 18.66 -11.01
CA SER A 24 15.40 18.61 -9.63
C SER A 24 14.40 19.74 -9.37
N LEU A 25 13.50 19.53 -8.40
CA LEU A 25 12.65 20.59 -7.91
C LEU A 25 13.44 21.52 -6.98
N THR A 26 13.11 22.80 -7.00
CA THR A 26 13.52 23.73 -5.95
C THR A 26 12.71 23.48 -4.68
N TYR A 27 13.12 24.01 -3.53
CA TYR A 27 12.30 23.95 -2.30
C TYR A 27 10.88 24.51 -2.54
N LYS A 28 10.76 25.64 -3.24
CA LYS A 28 9.46 26.20 -3.62
C LYS A 28 8.72 25.31 -4.61
N GLY A 29 9.44 24.66 -5.52
CA GLY A 29 8.90 23.69 -6.46
C GLY A 29 8.30 22.48 -5.77
N GLU A 30 8.96 21.95 -4.74
CA GLU A 30 8.45 20.82 -3.94
C GLU A 30 7.14 21.19 -3.22
N LEU A 31 7.11 22.33 -2.53
CA LEU A 31 5.89 22.81 -1.87
C LEU A 31 4.75 23.03 -2.86
N TYR A 32 5.05 23.64 -4.00
CA TYR A 32 4.06 23.90 -5.05
C TYR A 32 3.54 22.58 -5.65
N TYR A 33 4.41 21.60 -5.86
CA TYR A 33 4.05 20.28 -6.34
C TYR A 33 3.08 19.56 -5.38
N GLN A 34 3.39 19.55 -4.09
CA GLN A 34 2.53 18.91 -3.08
C GLN A 34 1.14 19.54 -3.04
N GLU A 35 1.04 20.86 -3.09
CA GLU A 35 -0.28 21.53 -3.12
C GLU A 35 -1.02 21.32 -4.46
N THR A 36 -0.28 21.24 -5.57
CA THR A 36 -0.87 20.93 -6.88
C THR A 36 -1.46 19.52 -6.90
N VAL A 37 -0.78 18.54 -6.31
CA VAL A 37 -1.29 17.18 -6.16
C VAL A 37 -2.60 17.18 -5.37
N LYS A 38 -2.66 17.89 -4.24
CA LYS A 38 -3.90 18.01 -3.45
C LYS A 38 -5.04 18.65 -4.26
N LEU A 39 -4.75 19.71 -5.01
CA LEU A 39 -5.74 20.38 -5.84
C LEU A 39 -6.30 19.43 -6.92
N LEU A 40 -5.45 18.68 -7.60
CA LEU A 40 -5.89 17.70 -8.60
C LEU A 40 -6.78 16.63 -7.97
N GLN A 41 -6.49 16.17 -6.76
CA GLN A 41 -7.33 15.23 -6.02
C GLN A 41 -8.72 15.80 -5.70
N GLU A 42 -8.78 17.07 -5.32
CA GLU A 42 -10.08 17.74 -5.07
C GLU A 42 -10.89 17.89 -6.37
N ILE A 43 -10.22 18.11 -7.51
CA ILE A 43 -10.86 18.13 -8.84
C ILE A 43 -11.43 16.73 -9.15
N ASP A 44 -10.67 15.67 -8.91
CA ASP A 44 -11.14 14.28 -9.13
C ASP A 44 -12.34 13.96 -8.22
N LYS A 45 -12.30 14.35 -6.95
CA LYS A 45 -13.45 14.21 -6.03
C LYS A 45 -14.68 14.97 -6.52
N PHE A 46 -14.50 16.18 -7.03
CA PHE A 46 -15.59 16.97 -7.59
C PHE A 46 -16.18 16.31 -8.84
N ALA A 47 -15.35 15.74 -9.70
CA ALA A 47 -15.80 14.98 -10.86
C ALA A 47 -16.65 13.77 -10.48
N LEU A 48 -16.20 13.00 -9.45
CA LEU A 48 -16.95 11.88 -8.88
C LEU A 48 -18.28 12.34 -8.26
N TYR A 49 -18.27 13.43 -7.49
CA TYR A 49 -19.48 14.01 -6.93
C TYR A 49 -20.48 14.44 -8.02
N SER A 50 -19.98 15.05 -9.09
CA SER A 50 -20.80 15.45 -10.23
C SER A 50 -21.44 14.26 -10.93
N ALA A 51 -20.69 13.15 -11.10
CA ALA A 51 -21.18 11.90 -11.65
C ALA A 51 -22.24 11.26 -10.72
N GLN A 52 -22.02 11.30 -9.42
CA GLN A 52 -22.98 10.81 -8.42
C GLN A 52 -24.31 11.61 -8.44
N VAL A 53 -24.24 12.94 -8.57
CA VAL A 53 -25.44 13.79 -8.70
C VAL A 53 -26.21 13.49 -9.97
N LYS A 54 -25.53 13.09 -11.05
CA LYS A 54 -26.18 12.64 -12.30
C LYS A 54 -26.72 11.21 -12.23
N GLY A 55 -26.46 10.47 -11.17
CA GLY A 55 -26.79 9.03 -11.07
C GLY A 55 -25.89 8.12 -11.89
N GLU A 56 -24.78 8.62 -12.38
CA GLU A 56 -23.81 7.91 -13.20
C GLU A 56 -22.48 7.81 -12.43
N LEU A 57 -22.35 6.80 -11.54
CA LEU A 57 -21.06 6.45 -10.96
C LEU A 57 -20.21 5.82 -12.07
N ASN A 58 -19.27 6.58 -12.58
CA ASN A 58 -18.25 6.07 -13.51
C ASN A 58 -16.86 6.48 -13.02
N GLY A 59 -15.86 5.70 -13.35
CA GLY A 59 -14.48 6.02 -12.99
C GLY A 59 -13.60 4.78 -12.82
N ILE A 60 -12.43 5.00 -12.24
CA ILE A 60 -11.45 3.95 -11.93
C ILE A 60 -11.30 3.88 -10.42
N LEU A 61 -11.56 2.71 -9.84
CA LEU A 61 -11.25 2.40 -8.45
C LEU A 61 -9.91 1.67 -8.41
N LYS A 62 -8.89 2.32 -7.89
CA LYS A 62 -7.52 1.80 -7.79
C LYS A 62 -7.32 1.13 -6.44
N ILE A 63 -7.09 -0.17 -6.44
CA ILE A 63 -6.93 -0.97 -5.24
C ILE A 63 -5.53 -1.58 -5.22
N GLY A 64 -4.78 -1.30 -4.16
CA GLY A 64 -3.54 -2.01 -3.88
C GLY A 64 -3.81 -3.22 -2.97
N ILE A 65 -3.24 -4.39 -3.28
CA ILE A 65 -3.41 -5.59 -2.46
C ILE A 65 -2.08 -6.25 -2.15
N LEU A 66 -2.02 -6.94 -1.00
CA LEU A 66 -0.92 -7.83 -0.70
C LEU A 66 -1.13 -9.16 -1.43
N ASP A 67 -0.05 -9.81 -1.88
CA ASP A 67 -0.08 -11.07 -2.63
C ASP A 67 -0.89 -12.18 -1.93
N SER A 68 -0.73 -12.31 -0.61
CA SER A 68 -1.42 -13.32 0.19
C SER A 68 -2.94 -13.14 0.26
N ILE A 69 -3.46 -11.93 0.02
CA ILE A 69 -4.91 -11.66 0.06
C ILE A 69 -5.65 -12.41 -1.05
N VAL A 70 -5.03 -12.61 -2.21
CA VAL A 70 -5.65 -13.30 -3.34
C VAL A 70 -5.97 -14.76 -3.02
N THR A 71 -5.18 -15.37 -2.13
CA THR A 71 -5.33 -16.79 -1.74
C THR A 71 -5.97 -16.98 -0.36
N GLU A 72 -6.35 -15.89 0.32
CA GLU A 72 -6.93 -15.94 1.67
C GLU A 72 -8.38 -16.43 1.63
N LYS A 73 -8.61 -17.63 2.18
CA LYS A 73 -9.93 -18.27 2.15
C LYS A 73 -11.01 -17.54 2.96
N HIS A 74 -10.61 -16.82 4.00
CA HIS A 74 -11.53 -16.11 4.89
C HIS A 74 -11.82 -14.68 4.40
N PHE A 75 -11.18 -14.25 3.32
CA PHE A 75 -11.40 -12.95 2.70
C PHE A 75 -11.55 -13.12 1.18
N PRO A 76 -12.75 -13.49 0.70
CA PRO A 76 -13.01 -13.79 -0.72
C PRO A 76 -13.05 -12.50 -1.55
N ILE A 77 -11.88 -11.92 -1.81
CA ILE A 77 -11.75 -10.64 -2.52
C ILE A 77 -12.32 -10.69 -3.95
N ASP A 78 -12.20 -11.84 -4.59
CA ASP A 78 -12.75 -12.10 -5.92
C ASP A 78 -14.28 -11.96 -5.95
N GLN A 79 -14.98 -12.53 -4.94
CA GLN A 79 -16.43 -12.42 -4.82
C GLN A 79 -16.86 -10.99 -4.49
N ILE A 80 -16.13 -10.31 -3.59
CA ILE A 80 -16.39 -8.91 -3.22
C ILE A 80 -16.27 -8.01 -4.45
N ILE A 81 -15.19 -8.17 -5.22
CA ILE A 81 -14.97 -7.41 -6.45
C ILE A 81 -16.04 -7.74 -7.49
N GLY A 82 -16.39 -9.02 -7.64
CA GLY A 82 -17.44 -9.46 -8.57
C GLY A 82 -18.79 -8.84 -8.25
N GLN A 83 -19.21 -8.85 -6.98
CA GLN A 83 -20.42 -8.21 -6.54
C GLN A 83 -20.40 -6.69 -6.76
N PHE A 84 -19.33 -6.04 -6.33
CA PHE A 84 -19.18 -4.59 -6.51
C PHE A 84 -19.26 -4.19 -7.99
N SER A 85 -18.61 -4.95 -8.88
CA SER A 85 -18.64 -4.68 -10.33
C SER A 85 -20.03 -4.88 -10.94
N GLN A 86 -20.82 -5.84 -10.44
CA GLN A 86 -22.21 -6.02 -10.88
C GLN A 86 -23.11 -4.85 -10.46
N GLU A 87 -22.92 -4.36 -9.22
CA GLU A 87 -23.66 -3.22 -8.68
C GLU A 87 -23.23 -1.88 -9.29
N ASN A 88 -21.99 -1.79 -9.79
CA ASN A 88 -21.38 -0.57 -10.31
C ASN A 88 -20.73 -0.79 -11.69
N PRO A 89 -21.52 -1.07 -12.75
CA PRO A 89 -21.00 -1.52 -14.05
C PRO A 89 -20.14 -0.49 -14.78
N TYR A 90 -20.20 0.77 -14.38
CA TYR A 90 -19.42 1.87 -14.98
C TYR A 90 -18.14 2.21 -14.22
N ILE A 91 -17.85 1.48 -13.11
CA ILE A 91 -16.60 1.62 -12.37
C ILE A 91 -15.62 0.55 -12.84
N TYR A 92 -14.49 0.99 -13.41
CA TYR A 92 -13.38 0.10 -13.73
C TYR A 92 -12.51 -0.12 -12.51
N ILE A 93 -12.31 -1.39 -12.10
CA ILE A 93 -11.44 -1.73 -10.97
C ILE A 93 -10.04 -2.02 -11.48
N GLN A 94 -9.06 -1.31 -10.94
CA GLN A 94 -7.64 -1.55 -11.20
C GLN A 94 -6.99 -2.13 -9.94
N LEU A 95 -6.53 -3.39 -10.02
CA LEU A 95 -5.81 -4.06 -8.93
C LEU A 95 -4.31 -4.05 -9.19
N GLN A 96 -3.52 -3.80 -8.13
CA GLN A 96 -2.07 -3.92 -8.17
C GLN A 96 -1.57 -4.60 -6.91
N VAL A 97 -0.57 -5.47 -7.07
CA VAL A 97 0.04 -6.23 -5.97
C VAL A 97 1.36 -5.59 -5.58
N HIS A 98 1.50 -5.25 -4.30
CA HIS A 98 2.70 -4.61 -3.76
C HIS A 98 2.99 -5.04 -2.32
N SER A 99 4.18 -4.68 -1.82
CA SER A 99 4.56 -4.87 -0.42
C SER A 99 3.74 -3.96 0.51
N PRO A 100 3.59 -4.28 1.81
CA PRO A 100 2.84 -3.46 2.76
C PRO A 100 3.30 -2.00 2.84
N TYR A 101 4.61 -1.76 2.71
CA TYR A 101 5.15 -0.40 2.69
C TYR A 101 4.71 0.37 1.45
N GLU A 102 4.86 -0.23 0.26
CA GLU A 102 4.47 0.38 -1.01
C GLU A 102 2.96 0.63 -1.10
N LEU A 103 2.16 -0.25 -0.51
CA LEU A 103 0.71 -0.09 -0.40
C LEU A 103 0.36 1.15 0.43
N GLN A 104 0.97 1.33 1.60
CA GLN A 104 0.73 2.49 2.45
C GLN A 104 1.20 3.79 1.76
N MET A 105 2.40 3.77 1.17
CA MET A 105 2.90 4.91 0.39
C MET A 105 1.98 5.21 -0.80
N GLY A 106 1.48 4.19 -1.48
CA GLY A 106 0.56 4.35 -2.61
C GLY A 106 -0.77 5.00 -2.21
N VAL A 107 -1.29 4.72 -1.01
CA VAL A 107 -2.48 5.41 -0.47
C VAL A 107 -2.14 6.86 -0.10
N LEU A 108 -1.03 7.13 0.56
CA LEU A 108 -0.61 8.50 0.91
C LEU A 108 -0.37 9.37 -0.32
N GLU A 109 0.18 8.80 -1.39
CA GLU A 109 0.46 9.47 -2.65
C GLU A 109 -0.75 9.45 -3.62
N ASN A 110 -1.88 8.88 -3.21
CA ASN A 110 -3.12 8.71 -4.00
C ASN A 110 -2.92 7.94 -5.31
N ARG A 111 -1.94 7.03 -5.32
CA ARG A 111 -1.82 6.01 -6.38
C ARG A 111 -2.90 4.95 -6.23
N TYR A 112 -3.36 4.71 -5.02
CA TYR A 112 -4.49 3.83 -4.66
C TYR A 112 -5.54 4.61 -3.88
N ASP A 113 -6.80 4.34 -4.16
CA ASP A 113 -7.94 4.85 -3.38
C ASP A 113 -8.06 4.09 -2.05
N LEU A 114 -7.72 2.80 -2.08
CA LEU A 114 -7.62 1.95 -0.90
C LEU A 114 -6.56 0.85 -1.09
N ALA A 115 -6.12 0.29 0.03
CA ALA A 115 -5.23 -0.85 0.03
C ALA A 115 -5.69 -1.92 1.04
N VAL A 116 -5.54 -3.20 0.66
CA VAL A 116 -5.89 -4.35 1.50
C VAL A 116 -4.63 -5.17 1.77
N GLY A 117 -4.34 -5.40 3.05
CA GLY A 117 -3.14 -6.14 3.44
C GLY A 117 -2.94 -6.23 4.94
N ALA A 118 -1.81 -6.78 5.34
CA ALA A 118 -1.36 -6.85 6.72
C ALA A 118 -0.38 -5.71 6.99
N PHE A 119 -0.77 -4.76 7.86
CA PHE A 119 0.00 -3.56 8.18
C PHE A 119 0.43 -3.58 9.64
N PHE A 120 1.61 -4.10 9.92
CA PHE A 120 2.17 -4.17 11.27
C PHE A 120 2.62 -2.80 11.79
N LEU A 121 3.22 -1.99 10.91
CA LEU A 121 3.61 -0.61 11.19
C LEU A 121 2.63 0.31 10.46
N LYS A 122 1.87 1.07 11.24
CA LYS A 122 0.87 2.01 10.71
C LYS A 122 1.52 3.36 10.45
N MET A 123 1.22 3.96 9.30
CA MET A 123 1.67 5.30 8.92
C MET A 123 0.64 6.34 9.30
N ASN A 124 1.11 7.53 9.67
CA ASN A 124 0.24 8.68 9.88
C ASN A 124 -0.41 9.11 8.56
N GLY A 125 -1.64 9.62 8.63
CA GLY A 125 -2.37 10.08 7.45
C GLY A 125 -3.18 8.99 6.73
N ILE A 126 -3.18 7.74 7.24
CA ILE A 126 -3.99 6.63 6.74
C ILE A 126 -4.99 6.20 7.80
N THR A 127 -6.24 6.01 7.39
CA THR A 127 -7.27 5.38 8.23
C THR A 127 -7.26 3.87 8.01
N TYR A 128 -7.20 3.08 9.09
CA TYR A 128 -7.13 1.62 9.03
C TYR A 128 -8.41 1.00 9.57
N HIS A 129 -9.04 0.16 8.77
CA HIS A 129 -10.21 -0.62 9.13
C HIS A 129 -9.83 -2.10 9.27
N PRO A 130 -9.98 -2.72 10.45
CA PRO A 130 -9.71 -4.15 10.60
C PRO A 130 -10.78 -4.95 9.85
N LEU A 131 -10.33 -5.91 9.02
CA LEU A 131 -11.21 -6.79 8.24
C LEU A 131 -11.37 -8.14 8.92
N HIS A 132 -10.27 -8.81 9.22
CA HIS A 132 -10.25 -10.11 9.93
C HIS A 132 -8.92 -10.31 10.65
N LYS A 133 -8.83 -11.40 11.42
CA LYS A 133 -7.58 -11.83 12.05
C LYS A 133 -7.00 -12.99 11.26
N GLU A 134 -5.77 -12.84 10.82
CA GLU A 134 -5.01 -13.87 10.14
C GLU A 134 -4.25 -14.71 11.17
N GLN A 135 -4.28 -16.03 11.00
CA GLN A 135 -3.49 -16.94 11.84
C GLN A 135 -2.21 -17.31 11.10
N HIS A 136 -1.08 -17.06 11.73
CA HIS A 136 0.23 -17.43 11.20
C HIS A 136 0.71 -18.74 11.82
N TRP A 137 1.33 -19.57 10.99
CA TRP A 137 1.89 -20.83 11.39
C TRP A 137 3.39 -20.86 11.14
N LEU A 138 4.11 -21.53 12.02
CA LEU A 138 5.51 -21.87 11.81
C LEU A 138 5.61 -23.27 11.21
N PHE A 139 6.47 -23.41 10.23
CA PHE A 139 6.69 -24.67 9.54
C PHE A 139 8.17 -25.06 9.62
N CYS A 140 8.44 -26.33 9.73
CA CYS A 140 9.77 -26.88 9.56
C CYS A 140 9.73 -28.10 8.62
N SER A 141 10.87 -28.45 8.04
CA SER A 141 11.03 -29.67 7.26
C SER A 141 10.86 -30.91 8.14
N ASP A 142 10.44 -32.04 7.54
CA ASP A 142 10.42 -33.36 8.15
C ASP A 142 11.83 -33.83 8.62
N LYS A 143 12.89 -33.23 8.09
CA LYS A 143 14.27 -33.48 8.51
C LYS A 143 14.75 -32.57 9.65
N HIS A 144 13.94 -31.64 10.07
CA HIS A 144 14.29 -30.72 11.16
C HIS A 144 14.18 -31.43 12.51
N HIS A 145 15.15 -31.22 13.40
CA HIS A 145 15.21 -31.90 14.69
C HIS A 145 14.01 -31.61 15.60
N LEU A 146 13.27 -30.52 15.36
CA LEU A 146 12.04 -30.19 16.07
C LEU A 146 10.78 -30.83 15.46
N PHE A 147 10.88 -31.48 14.28
CA PHE A 147 9.69 -31.99 13.56
C PHE A 147 8.89 -33.04 14.35
N GLU A 148 9.59 -33.96 15.02
CA GLU A 148 8.98 -35.02 15.83
C GLU A 148 8.72 -34.64 17.29
N GLN A 149 9.08 -33.42 17.67
CA GLN A 149 8.92 -32.96 19.06
C GLN A 149 7.44 -32.69 19.37
N ARG A 150 6.85 -33.48 20.30
CA ARG A 150 5.45 -33.32 20.70
C ARG A 150 5.18 -32.11 21.59
N HIS A 151 6.20 -31.64 22.30
CA HIS A 151 6.11 -30.51 23.22
C HIS A 151 7.13 -29.46 22.83
N LEU A 152 6.71 -28.50 22.00
CA LEU A 152 7.53 -27.37 21.61
C LEU A 152 7.33 -26.23 22.61
N THR A 153 8.41 -25.69 23.09
CA THR A 153 8.40 -24.44 23.87
C THR A 153 8.83 -23.28 23.01
N GLU A 154 8.38 -22.07 23.36
CA GLU A 154 8.76 -20.84 22.65
C GLU A 154 10.29 -20.68 22.63
N ASN A 155 10.97 -21.00 23.74
CA ASN A 155 12.43 -20.92 23.82
C ASN A 155 13.14 -21.88 22.85
N MET A 156 12.62 -23.08 22.62
CA MET A 156 13.18 -24.01 21.62
C MET A 156 13.07 -23.44 20.21
N ILE A 157 11.93 -22.84 19.88
CA ILE A 157 11.66 -22.30 18.56
C ILE A 157 12.50 -21.03 18.30
N THR A 158 12.62 -20.15 19.29
CA THR A 158 13.34 -18.88 19.14
C THR A 158 14.85 -19.02 19.02
N GLN A 159 15.41 -20.18 19.37
CA GLN A 159 16.83 -20.51 19.14
C GLN A 159 17.13 -20.93 17.70
N GLU A 160 16.10 -21.24 16.91
CA GLU A 160 16.29 -21.74 15.56
C GLU A 160 16.49 -20.62 14.54
N LYS A 161 17.20 -20.97 13.45
CA LYS A 161 17.29 -20.08 12.29
C LYS A 161 15.97 -20.07 11.54
N MET A 162 15.42 -18.88 11.35
CA MET A 162 14.12 -18.71 10.69
C MET A 162 14.25 -18.02 9.35
N VAL A 163 13.49 -18.54 8.37
CA VAL A 163 13.21 -17.82 7.12
C VAL A 163 11.92 -17.06 7.31
N ARG A 164 11.94 -15.77 6.98
CA ARG A 164 10.79 -14.88 7.13
C ARG A 164 10.41 -14.23 5.81
N ARG A 165 9.22 -13.71 5.73
CA ARG A 165 8.82 -12.85 4.61
C ARG A 165 9.62 -11.54 4.64
N GLY A 166 10.13 -11.09 3.50
CA GLY A 166 11.06 -9.96 3.41
C GLY A 166 10.52 -8.61 3.93
N TYR A 167 9.20 -8.46 4.03
CA TYR A 167 8.57 -7.25 4.56
C TYR A 167 8.31 -7.27 6.08
N TRP A 168 8.62 -8.37 6.78
CA TRP A 168 8.57 -8.39 8.25
C TRP A 168 9.82 -7.75 8.83
N SER A 169 9.64 -6.76 9.70
CA SER A 169 10.77 -6.10 10.34
C SER A 169 11.39 -6.98 11.43
N HIS A 170 12.68 -6.81 11.65
CA HIS A 170 13.36 -7.44 12.79
C HIS A 170 12.72 -7.07 14.13
N SER A 171 12.26 -5.83 14.30
CA SER A 171 11.62 -5.36 15.52
C SER A 171 10.29 -6.05 15.81
N GLU A 172 9.51 -6.42 14.79
CA GLU A 172 8.27 -7.17 14.97
C GLU A 172 8.56 -8.61 15.42
N LEU A 173 9.52 -9.27 14.80
CA LEU A 173 9.92 -10.62 15.17
C LEU A 173 10.56 -10.68 16.56
N ALA A 174 11.36 -9.67 16.91
CA ALA A 174 11.98 -9.56 18.23
C ALA A 174 10.93 -9.44 19.36
N LYS A 175 9.78 -8.81 19.13
CA LYS A 175 8.66 -8.77 20.09
C LYS A 175 8.11 -10.16 20.42
N HIS A 176 8.28 -11.11 19.51
CA HIS A 176 7.89 -12.50 19.66
C HIS A 176 9.07 -13.42 19.98
N GLY A 177 10.22 -12.86 20.41
CA GLY A 177 11.40 -13.62 20.80
C GLY A 177 12.30 -14.09 19.66
N PHE A 178 11.98 -13.80 18.40
CA PHE A 178 12.73 -14.25 17.22
C PHE A 178 13.87 -13.29 16.86
N ASN A 179 14.98 -13.38 17.58
CA ASN A 179 16.13 -12.49 17.40
C ASN A 179 17.11 -12.97 16.31
N ASN A 180 17.05 -14.23 15.90
CA ASN A 180 18.00 -14.88 14.98
C ASN A 180 17.43 -15.08 13.56
N SER A 181 16.47 -14.27 13.13
CA SER A 181 15.94 -14.37 11.78
C SER A 181 16.86 -13.68 10.75
N SER A 182 17.35 -14.46 9.79
CA SER A 182 18.09 -13.96 8.62
C SER A 182 17.15 -13.41 7.55
#